data_798190782aef607e07c304b565b84b22
#
_entry.id   798190782aef607e07c304b565b84b22
#
_cell.length_a   1.000
_cell.length_b   1.000
_cell.length_c   1.000
_cell.angle_alpha   90.00
_cell.angle_beta   90.00
_cell.angle_gamma   90.00
#
_symmetry.space_group_name_H-M   'P 1'
#
loop_
_entity.id
_entity.type
_entity.pdbx_description
1 polymer ?
#
loop_
_entity_poly.entity_id
_entity_poly.type
_entity_poly.pdbx_seq_one_letter_code
_entity_poly.pdbx_strand_id
1 'polypeptide(L)'
;KALLGQTAKLEFKLVDQNALPSDVQQGLAPPGSEIFPYSETSDFAGTSLAVRRLGGIRGDSLTGAQQSFDAQTNEPVVTIQFDSDGGRRFAKLTTENAGKPFAIILDDKVLSAPNINEPIRGGTAQISGGFTVETANQLAISLRSGALPVDLAVIEERTVGPDLGADSIRSGLLAMTIGSVAVIVLMIATYGRFGIYATAALVINVLMILGIMAVLNTTLTL
;
A
#
# COMPACT_ATOMS: atom_id res chain seq x y z
N LYS A 1 5.58 -7.60 1.75
CA LYS A 1 6.84 -7.01 2.30
C LYS A 1 7.48 -5.92 1.43
N ALA A 2 6.98 -5.63 0.22
CA ALA A 2 7.60 -4.67 -0.72
C ALA A 2 6.96 -3.27 -0.74
N LEU A 3 5.93 -2.99 0.04
CA LEU A 3 5.17 -1.73 -0.04
C LEU A 3 5.53 -0.67 1.02
N LEU A 4 6.42 -0.96 1.95
CA LEU A 4 6.73 -0.07 3.08
C LEU A 4 7.99 0.81 2.89
N GLY A 5 8.57 0.86 1.70
CA GLY A 5 9.83 1.57 1.49
C GLY A 5 9.96 2.44 0.23
N GLN A 6 8.93 2.53 -0.59
CA GLN A 6 8.99 3.39 -1.78
C GLN A 6 8.04 4.57 -1.58
N THR A 7 8.60 5.74 -1.29
CA THR A 7 7.89 7.01 -1.40
C THR A 7 7.56 7.24 -2.87
N ALA A 8 6.29 7.17 -3.22
CA ALA A 8 5.85 7.39 -4.59
C ALA A 8 6.20 8.82 -5.04
N LYS A 9 7.02 8.93 -6.07
CA LYS A 9 7.48 10.21 -6.60
C LYS A 9 6.49 10.72 -7.64
N LEU A 10 5.60 11.62 -7.23
CA LEU A 10 4.68 12.27 -8.14
C LEU A 10 5.30 13.56 -8.70
N GLU A 11 5.22 13.73 -10.00
CA GLU A 11 5.65 14.94 -10.70
C GLU A 11 4.58 15.37 -11.72
N PHE A 12 4.40 16.67 -11.82
CA PHE A 12 3.53 17.32 -12.80
C PHE A 12 4.39 18.12 -13.75
N LYS A 13 4.41 17.76 -15.04
CA LYS A 13 5.25 18.41 -16.05
C LYS A 13 4.46 18.75 -17.30
N LEU A 14 4.81 19.85 -17.96
CA LEU A 14 4.22 20.21 -19.25
C LEU A 14 4.74 19.27 -20.34
N VAL A 15 3.85 18.82 -21.20
CA VAL A 15 4.22 18.03 -22.38
C VAL A 15 4.96 18.91 -23.37
N ASP A 16 6.04 18.40 -23.95
CA ASP A 16 6.73 19.11 -25.03
C ASP A 16 6.05 18.83 -26.38
N GLN A 17 5.29 19.80 -26.84
CA GLN A 17 4.58 19.70 -28.10
C GLN A 17 5.48 19.79 -29.34
N ASN A 18 6.76 20.17 -29.17
CA ASN A 18 7.73 20.22 -30.27
C ASN A 18 8.44 18.88 -30.49
N ALA A 19 8.27 17.93 -29.59
CA ALA A 19 8.86 16.61 -29.72
C ALA A 19 8.12 15.78 -30.79
N LEU A 20 8.87 15.27 -31.75
CA LEU A 20 8.31 14.37 -32.76
C LEU A 20 8.07 12.98 -32.15
N PRO A 21 6.89 12.39 -32.34
CA PRO A 21 6.59 11.07 -31.77
C PRO A 21 7.59 9.98 -32.19
N SER A 22 8.11 10.05 -33.41
CA SER A 22 9.15 9.13 -33.94
C SER A 22 10.44 9.18 -33.12
N ASP A 23 10.87 10.37 -32.76
CA ASP A 23 12.13 10.61 -32.05
C ASP A 23 11.98 10.18 -30.58
N VAL A 24 10.82 10.49 -29.98
CA VAL A 24 10.49 10.07 -28.61
C VAL A 24 10.49 8.56 -28.46
N GLN A 25 9.94 7.82 -29.44
CA GLN A 25 9.96 6.36 -29.43
C GLN A 25 11.36 5.77 -29.59
N GLN A 26 12.27 6.48 -30.26
CA GLN A 26 13.68 6.12 -30.38
C GLN A 26 14.53 6.55 -29.18
N GLY A 27 13.91 7.19 -28.17
CA GLY A 27 14.60 7.69 -26.98
C GLY A 27 15.34 9.00 -27.19
N LEU A 28 15.09 9.71 -28.30
CA LEU A 28 15.72 11.00 -28.62
C LEU A 28 14.89 12.14 -28.04
N ALA A 29 15.32 12.68 -26.89
CA ALA A 29 14.69 13.82 -26.27
C ALA A 29 15.15 15.14 -26.92
N PRO A 30 14.23 16.08 -27.24
CA PRO A 30 14.62 17.41 -27.60
C PRO A 30 15.40 18.12 -26.48
N PRO A 31 16.26 19.10 -26.80
CA PRO A 31 16.97 19.88 -25.79
C PRO A 31 16.02 20.51 -24.78
N GLY A 32 16.24 20.25 -23.48
CA GLY A 32 15.39 20.77 -22.41
C GLY A 32 14.18 19.89 -22.06
N SER A 33 14.03 18.71 -22.69
CA SER A 33 12.97 17.75 -22.40
C SER A 33 13.53 16.43 -21.89
N GLU A 34 12.65 15.64 -21.27
CA GLU A 34 12.87 14.29 -20.74
C GLU A 34 11.81 13.36 -21.29
N ILE A 35 12.12 12.08 -21.46
CA ILE A 35 11.19 11.07 -21.97
C ILE A 35 10.82 10.13 -20.85
N PHE A 36 9.51 9.91 -20.69
CA PHE A 36 8.97 8.95 -19.73
C PHE A 36 8.05 7.97 -20.44
N PRO A 37 8.15 6.65 -20.13
CA PRO A 37 7.23 5.65 -20.65
C PRO A 37 5.85 5.82 -20.00
N TYR A 38 4.80 5.49 -20.72
CA TYR A 38 3.47 5.38 -20.14
C TYR A 38 3.37 4.17 -19.19
N SER A 39 2.54 4.29 -18.17
CA SER A 39 2.20 3.19 -17.27
C SER A 39 1.51 2.06 -18.04
N GLU A 40 1.70 0.81 -17.62
CA GLU A 40 1.06 -0.38 -18.20
C GLU A 40 -0.48 -0.34 -18.07
N THR A 41 -1.01 0.44 -17.13
CA THR A 41 -2.44 0.66 -16.93
C THR A 41 -3.03 1.78 -17.78
N SER A 42 -2.19 2.52 -18.54
CA SER A 42 -2.63 3.59 -19.43
C SER A 42 -3.08 3.04 -20.79
N ASP A 43 -4.05 3.71 -21.43
CA ASP A 43 -4.48 3.42 -22.80
C ASP A 43 -3.33 3.55 -23.83
N PHE A 44 -2.26 4.25 -23.44
CA PHE A 44 -1.04 4.47 -24.25
C PHE A 44 0.14 3.59 -23.83
N ALA A 45 -0.13 2.47 -23.14
CA ALA A 45 0.91 1.52 -22.72
C ALA A 45 1.82 1.11 -23.88
N GLY A 46 3.13 1.04 -23.63
CA GLY A 46 4.12 0.72 -24.65
C GLY A 46 4.61 1.91 -25.49
N THR A 47 4.07 3.11 -25.25
CA THR A 47 4.57 4.36 -25.84
C THR A 47 5.26 5.24 -24.79
N SER A 48 5.96 6.27 -25.25
CA SER A 48 6.66 7.23 -24.39
C SER A 48 6.22 8.65 -24.69
N LEU A 49 6.38 9.54 -23.71
CA LEU A 49 5.99 10.95 -23.80
C LEU A 49 7.19 11.85 -23.46
N ALA A 50 7.43 12.87 -24.27
CA ALA A 50 8.41 13.90 -23.96
C ALA A 50 7.76 15.01 -23.12
N VAL A 51 8.39 15.38 -22.03
CA VAL A 51 7.94 16.44 -21.13
C VAL A 51 9.06 17.43 -20.87
N ARG A 52 8.72 18.67 -20.57
CA ARG A 52 9.69 19.71 -20.26
C ARG A 52 10.37 19.42 -18.91
N ARG A 53 11.69 19.53 -18.88
CA ARG A 53 12.48 19.33 -17.66
C ARG A 53 12.21 20.39 -16.60
N LEU A 54 11.97 21.62 -16.99
CA LEU A 54 11.75 22.77 -16.09
C LEU A 54 10.27 23.16 -16.04
N GLY A 55 9.87 23.78 -14.92
CA GLY A 55 8.52 24.32 -14.74
C GLY A 55 7.49 23.31 -14.21
N GLY A 56 7.93 22.15 -13.75
CA GLY A 56 7.06 21.16 -13.12
C GLY A 56 6.79 21.42 -11.64
N ILE A 57 5.81 20.69 -11.10
CA ILE A 57 5.50 20.67 -9.65
C ILE A 57 5.76 19.26 -9.13
N ARG A 58 6.33 19.16 -7.96
CA ARG A 58 6.62 17.90 -7.30
C ARG A 58 5.53 17.55 -6.30
N GLY A 59 5.39 16.25 -6.03
CA GLY A 59 4.47 15.73 -5.04
C GLY A 59 4.79 16.06 -3.59
N ASP A 60 5.98 16.62 -3.30
CA ASP A 60 6.35 17.15 -1.97
C ASP A 60 5.45 18.32 -1.51
N SER A 61 4.81 18.98 -2.45
CA SER A 61 3.81 20.03 -2.21
C SER A 61 2.38 19.51 -1.98
N LEU A 62 2.18 18.17 -1.97
CA LEU A 62 0.89 17.58 -1.67
C LEU A 62 0.68 17.48 -0.15
N THR A 63 -0.51 17.86 0.30
CA THR A 63 -0.96 17.71 1.70
C THR A 63 -1.92 16.54 1.86
N GLY A 64 -2.53 16.06 0.79
CA GLY A 64 -3.46 14.95 0.82
C GLY A 64 -3.82 14.42 -0.56
N ALA A 65 -4.24 13.16 -0.57
CA ALA A 65 -4.81 12.50 -1.74
C ALA A 65 -5.92 11.57 -1.29
N GLN A 66 -7.05 11.55 -1.99
CA GLN A 66 -8.17 10.67 -1.67
C GLN A 66 -8.89 10.22 -2.95
N GLN A 67 -9.39 9.00 -2.93
CA GLN A 67 -10.29 8.52 -3.97
C GLN A 67 -11.62 9.28 -3.89
N SER A 68 -12.17 9.65 -5.03
CA SER A 68 -13.43 10.36 -5.20
C SER A 68 -14.13 9.89 -6.47
N PHE A 69 -15.28 10.48 -6.77
CA PHE A 69 -15.97 10.27 -8.04
C PHE A 69 -16.11 11.61 -8.74
N ASP A 70 -15.93 11.60 -10.05
CA ASP A 70 -16.21 12.77 -10.87
C ASP A 70 -17.72 13.11 -10.84
N ALA A 71 -18.05 14.37 -10.64
CA ALA A 71 -19.44 14.79 -10.45
C ALA A 71 -20.27 14.71 -11.74
N GLN A 72 -19.65 14.66 -12.92
CA GLN A 72 -20.32 14.65 -14.21
C GLN A 72 -20.36 13.24 -14.82
N THR A 73 -19.24 12.50 -14.76
CA THR A 73 -19.12 11.17 -15.38
C THR A 73 -19.38 10.04 -14.41
N ASN A 74 -19.36 10.32 -13.09
CA ASN A 74 -19.42 9.34 -12.00
C ASN A 74 -18.31 8.28 -12.08
N GLU A 75 -17.20 8.60 -12.74
CA GLU A 75 -16.03 7.75 -12.83
C GLU A 75 -15.14 7.92 -11.59
N PRO A 76 -14.43 6.87 -11.15
CA PRO A 76 -13.48 6.96 -10.06
C PRO A 76 -12.30 7.88 -10.45
N VAL A 77 -11.99 8.84 -9.58
CA VAL A 77 -10.89 9.80 -9.74
C VAL A 77 -10.11 9.89 -8.43
N VAL A 78 -8.89 10.43 -8.49
CA VAL A 78 -8.11 10.76 -7.31
C VAL A 78 -8.07 12.26 -7.13
N THR A 79 -8.65 12.76 -6.04
CA THR A 79 -8.57 14.17 -5.66
C THR A 79 -7.30 14.40 -4.85
N ILE A 80 -6.47 15.34 -5.28
CA ILE A 80 -5.23 15.74 -4.63
C ILE A 80 -5.35 17.15 -4.08
N GLN A 81 -4.72 17.40 -2.94
CA GLN A 81 -4.65 18.71 -2.31
C GLN A 81 -3.19 19.15 -2.19
N PHE A 82 -2.93 20.39 -2.56
CA PHE A 82 -1.62 21.02 -2.43
C PHE A 82 -1.57 21.89 -1.17
N ASP A 83 -0.38 22.10 -0.65
CA ASP A 83 -0.11 23.16 0.31
C ASP A 83 -0.28 24.54 -0.31
N SER A 84 -0.17 25.59 0.50
CA SER A 84 -0.36 26.97 0.04
C SER A 84 0.63 27.39 -1.06
N ASP A 85 1.86 26.88 -1.03
CA ASP A 85 2.90 27.20 -2.00
C ASP A 85 2.74 26.40 -3.29
N GLY A 86 2.50 25.10 -3.18
CA GLY A 86 2.19 24.23 -4.31
C GLY A 86 0.94 24.68 -5.04
N GLY A 87 -0.12 25.00 -4.30
CA GLY A 87 -1.37 25.52 -4.88
C GLY A 87 -1.16 26.81 -5.66
N ARG A 88 -0.35 27.76 -5.16
CA ARG A 88 -0.01 28.99 -5.90
C ARG A 88 0.80 28.70 -7.17
N ARG A 89 1.79 27.82 -7.09
CA ARG A 89 2.59 27.40 -8.26
C ARG A 89 1.73 26.68 -9.28
N PHE A 90 0.84 25.80 -8.83
CA PHE A 90 -0.07 25.05 -9.68
C PHE A 90 -1.08 25.96 -10.39
N ALA A 91 -1.65 26.92 -9.64
CA ALA A 91 -2.55 27.92 -10.21
C ALA A 91 -1.85 28.79 -11.28
N LYS A 92 -0.61 29.21 -11.02
CA LYS A 92 0.18 29.98 -12.00
C LYS A 92 0.45 29.14 -13.24
N LEU A 93 0.95 27.89 -13.07
CA LEU A 93 1.28 27.00 -14.16
C LEU A 93 0.07 26.69 -15.03
N THR A 94 -1.09 26.39 -14.43
CA THR A 94 -2.33 26.09 -15.16
C THR A 94 -2.90 27.34 -15.86
N THR A 95 -2.72 28.54 -15.27
CA THR A 95 -3.13 29.79 -15.89
C THR A 95 -2.29 30.14 -17.13
N GLU A 96 -0.97 29.95 -17.06
CA GLU A 96 -0.05 30.26 -18.16
C GLU A 96 -0.11 29.25 -19.30
N ASN A 97 -0.63 28.05 -19.03
CA ASN A 97 -0.62 26.91 -19.96
C ASN A 97 -2.02 26.31 -20.20
N ALA A 98 -3.06 27.10 -20.05
CA ALA A 98 -4.42 26.68 -20.40
C ALA A 98 -4.48 26.21 -21.87
N GLY A 99 -5.17 25.13 -22.14
CA GLY A 99 -5.26 24.49 -23.46
C GLY A 99 -4.09 23.56 -23.81
N LYS A 100 -3.02 23.50 -23.00
CA LYS A 100 -1.87 22.64 -23.28
C LYS A 100 -1.97 21.32 -22.51
N PRO A 101 -1.39 20.21 -23.04
CA PRO A 101 -1.34 18.95 -22.35
C PRO A 101 -0.32 18.99 -21.18
N PHE A 102 -0.67 18.27 -20.12
CA PHE A 102 0.02 18.29 -18.86
C PHE A 102 0.19 16.86 -18.33
N ALA A 103 1.40 16.39 -18.26
CA ALA A 103 1.70 15.02 -17.85
C ALA A 103 1.69 14.86 -16.33
N ILE A 104 1.03 13.80 -15.87
CA ILE A 104 1.04 13.33 -14.49
C ILE A 104 1.95 12.09 -14.46
N ILE A 105 3.08 12.21 -13.78
CA ILE A 105 4.16 11.22 -13.76
C ILE A 105 4.27 10.68 -12.33
N LEU A 106 4.22 9.36 -12.19
CA LEU A 106 4.38 8.65 -10.93
C LEU A 106 5.49 7.61 -11.09
N ASP A 107 6.51 7.68 -10.25
CA ASP A 107 7.66 6.76 -10.26
C ASP A 107 8.27 6.60 -11.67
N ASP A 108 8.54 7.75 -12.31
CA ASP A 108 9.10 7.86 -13.66
C ASP A 108 8.25 7.22 -14.79
N LYS A 109 6.94 7.00 -14.55
CA LYS A 109 5.96 6.54 -15.54
C LYS A 109 4.83 7.55 -15.70
N VAL A 110 4.43 7.82 -16.92
CA VAL A 110 3.28 8.70 -17.22
C VAL A 110 1.99 7.93 -16.92
N LEU A 111 1.17 8.45 -16.00
CA LEU A 111 -0.16 7.92 -15.72
C LEU A 111 -1.18 8.41 -16.77
N SER A 112 -1.17 9.72 -17.00
CA SER A 112 -2.06 10.38 -17.95
C SER A 112 -1.48 11.71 -18.38
N ALA A 113 -1.96 12.25 -19.48
CA ALA A 113 -1.55 13.55 -19.99
C ALA A 113 -2.78 14.36 -20.47
N PRO A 114 -3.68 14.77 -19.56
CA PRO A 114 -4.86 15.55 -19.91
C PRO A 114 -4.49 16.98 -20.35
N ASN A 115 -5.40 17.65 -21.06
CA ASN A 115 -5.28 19.07 -21.33
C ASN A 115 -5.73 19.88 -20.10
N ILE A 116 -5.08 21.00 -19.88
CA ILE A 116 -5.49 21.99 -18.88
C ILE A 116 -6.68 22.75 -19.44
N ASN A 117 -7.91 22.38 -19.06
CA ASN A 117 -9.11 23.04 -19.59
C ASN A 117 -9.28 24.45 -19.05
N GLU A 118 -8.98 24.67 -17.77
CA GLU A 118 -9.12 25.95 -17.07
C GLU A 118 -8.06 26.11 -15.98
N PRO A 119 -7.78 27.34 -15.54
CA PRO A 119 -6.87 27.60 -14.43
C PRO A 119 -7.39 27.01 -13.12
N ILE A 120 -6.59 26.15 -12.47
CA ILE A 120 -6.94 25.48 -11.21
C ILE A 120 -6.44 26.33 -10.05
N ARG A 121 -7.29 27.18 -9.49
CA ARG A 121 -6.93 28.17 -8.44
C ARG A 121 -7.18 27.69 -7.01
N GLY A 122 -7.91 26.60 -6.83
CA GLY A 122 -8.40 26.15 -5.52
C GLY A 122 -7.41 25.32 -4.69
N GLY A 123 -6.18 25.08 -5.16
CA GLY A 123 -5.21 24.20 -4.48
C GLY A 123 -5.63 22.73 -4.44
N THR A 124 -6.69 22.36 -5.14
CA THR A 124 -7.20 20.99 -5.27
C THR A 124 -7.30 20.66 -6.75
N ALA A 125 -6.85 19.47 -7.14
CA ALA A 125 -6.96 18.96 -8.51
C ALA A 125 -7.47 17.52 -8.51
N GLN A 126 -8.04 17.11 -9.65
CA GLN A 126 -8.49 15.72 -9.85
C GLN A 126 -7.64 15.06 -10.92
N ILE A 127 -7.22 13.84 -10.63
CA ILE A 127 -6.52 12.96 -11.56
C ILE A 127 -7.56 11.96 -12.07
N SER A 128 -7.86 12.03 -13.36
CA SER A 128 -8.69 11.06 -14.08
C SER A 128 -7.82 10.22 -14.99
N GLY A 129 -8.24 9.00 -15.34
CA GLY A 129 -7.43 8.12 -16.19
C GLY A 129 -7.94 6.68 -16.27
N GLY A 130 -9.25 6.48 -16.36
CA GLY A 130 -9.84 5.15 -16.48
C GLY A 130 -9.62 4.26 -15.26
N PHE A 131 -9.56 4.85 -14.06
CA PHE A 131 -9.36 4.11 -12.81
C PHE A 131 -10.58 3.28 -12.44
N THR A 132 -10.34 2.10 -11.85
CA THR A 132 -11.33 1.44 -11.01
C THR A 132 -11.29 2.03 -9.60
N VAL A 133 -12.29 1.74 -8.78
CA VAL A 133 -12.31 2.19 -7.36
C VAL A 133 -11.07 1.70 -6.62
N GLU A 134 -10.65 0.45 -6.87
CA GLU A 134 -9.48 -0.16 -6.25
C GLU A 134 -8.18 0.53 -6.67
N THR A 135 -7.99 0.77 -7.98
CA THR A 135 -6.78 1.40 -8.49
C THR A 135 -6.69 2.86 -8.10
N ALA A 136 -7.80 3.60 -8.08
CA ALA A 136 -7.86 4.98 -7.58
C ALA A 136 -7.52 5.05 -6.08
N ASN A 137 -8.03 4.10 -5.27
CA ASN A 137 -7.72 4.04 -3.85
C ASN A 137 -6.25 3.69 -3.59
N GLN A 138 -5.68 2.72 -4.32
CA GLN A 138 -4.26 2.38 -4.23
C GLN A 138 -3.37 3.57 -4.59
N LEU A 139 -3.71 4.30 -5.67
CA LEU A 139 -3.00 5.50 -6.07
C LEU A 139 -3.09 6.59 -4.99
N ALA A 140 -4.28 6.83 -4.43
CA ALA A 140 -4.46 7.80 -3.35
C ALA A 140 -3.63 7.47 -2.10
N ILE A 141 -3.52 6.19 -1.73
CA ILE A 141 -2.67 5.72 -0.62
C ILE A 141 -1.19 5.95 -0.95
N SER A 142 -0.75 5.58 -2.16
CA SER A 142 0.64 5.76 -2.61
C SER A 142 1.05 7.23 -2.62
N LEU A 143 0.18 8.12 -3.13
CA LEU A 143 0.42 9.57 -3.14
C LEU A 143 0.46 10.17 -1.73
N ARG A 144 -0.39 9.68 -0.82
CA ARG A 144 -0.41 10.13 0.58
C ARG A 144 0.84 9.70 1.33
N SER A 145 1.35 8.50 1.08
CA SER A 145 2.60 8.02 1.68
C SER A 145 3.83 8.71 1.09
N GLY A 146 3.81 9.06 -0.19
CA GLY A 146 4.88 9.81 -0.86
C GLY A 146 4.92 11.31 -0.55
N ALA A 147 3.80 11.88 -0.06
CA ALA A 147 3.73 13.27 0.38
C ALA A 147 4.38 13.53 1.75
N LEU A 148 4.75 12.50 2.49
CA LEU A 148 5.49 12.64 3.74
C LEU A 148 6.99 12.89 3.42
N PRO A 149 7.54 14.07 3.74
CA PRO A 149 8.95 14.40 3.47
C PRO A 149 9.88 13.76 4.53
N VAL A 150 9.64 12.52 4.90
CA VAL A 150 10.44 11.80 5.89
C VAL A 150 10.93 10.51 5.26
N ASP A 151 12.24 10.41 5.10
CA ASP A 151 12.88 9.11 4.94
C ASP A 151 12.53 8.29 6.18
N LEU A 152 11.59 7.37 6.03
CA LEU A 152 11.25 6.42 7.07
C LEU A 152 12.45 5.47 7.23
N ALA A 153 13.40 5.83 8.08
CA ALA A 153 14.36 4.88 8.59
C ALA A 153 13.58 3.92 9.50
N VAL A 154 13.55 2.64 9.13
CA VAL A 154 13.02 1.60 10.01
C VAL A 154 13.91 1.55 11.24
N ILE A 155 13.48 2.20 12.34
CA ILE A 155 14.25 2.29 13.59
C ILE A 155 14.16 0.96 14.36
N GLU A 156 13.09 0.22 14.19
CA GLU A 156 12.92 -1.08 14.86
C GLU A 156 11.97 -1.99 14.05
N GLU A 157 12.51 -3.05 13.48
CA GLU A 157 11.72 -4.16 12.94
C GLU A 157 11.64 -5.23 14.03
N ARG A 158 10.61 -5.21 14.87
CA ARG A 158 10.29 -6.35 15.73
C ARG A 158 9.61 -7.43 14.90
N THR A 159 10.41 -8.21 14.24
CA THR A 159 9.95 -9.51 13.74
C THR A 159 9.82 -10.42 14.93
N VAL A 160 8.61 -10.64 15.43
CA VAL A 160 8.34 -11.72 16.38
C VAL A 160 8.57 -13.01 15.60
N GLY A 161 9.79 -13.51 15.67
CA GLY A 161 10.15 -14.77 15.01
C GLY A 161 9.31 -15.92 15.55
N PRO A 162 9.05 -16.96 14.76
CA PRO A 162 8.33 -18.16 15.21
C PRO A 162 9.01 -18.86 16.41
N ASP A 163 10.26 -18.54 16.70
CA ASP A 163 11.03 -19.11 17.81
C ASP A 163 10.51 -18.70 19.20
N LEU A 164 9.97 -17.48 19.38
CA LEU A 164 9.37 -17.05 20.64
C LEU A 164 8.07 -17.81 20.95
N GLY A 165 7.32 -18.20 19.92
CA GLY A 165 6.15 -19.06 20.06
C GLY A 165 6.53 -20.48 20.42
N ALA A 166 7.58 -21.04 19.84
CA ALA A 166 8.04 -22.40 20.08
C ALA A 166 8.53 -22.60 21.52
N ASP A 167 9.23 -21.62 22.08
CA ASP A 167 9.75 -21.69 23.47
C ASP A 167 8.62 -21.58 24.50
N SER A 168 7.62 -20.74 24.23
CA SER A 168 6.43 -20.62 25.06
C SER A 168 5.56 -21.88 25.04
N ILE A 169 5.39 -22.50 23.86
CA ILE A 169 4.68 -23.79 23.70
C ILE A 169 5.40 -24.90 24.42
N ARG A 170 6.72 -24.96 24.30
CA ARG A 170 7.54 -26.02 24.99
C ARG A 170 7.45 -25.87 26.50
N SER A 171 7.57 -24.68 27.03
CA SER A 171 7.45 -24.39 28.47
C SER A 171 6.03 -24.64 28.96
N GLY A 172 5.00 -24.31 28.19
CA GLY A 172 3.61 -24.61 28.49
C GLY A 172 3.31 -26.10 28.54
N LEU A 173 3.80 -26.90 27.54
CA LEU A 173 3.68 -28.35 27.51
C LEU A 173 4.40 -29.03 28.69
N LEU A 174 5.57 -28.51 29.05
CA LEU A 174 6.31 -29.05 30.20
C LEU A 174 5.58 -28.77 31.51
N ALA A 175 5.06 -27.58 31.71
CA ALA A 175 4.26 -27.25 32.89
C ALA A 175 2.96 -28.06 32.95
N MET A 176 2.29 -28.27 31.83
CA MET A 176 1.07 -29.09 31.73
C MET A 176 1.33 -30.56 32.06
N THR A 177 2.43 -31.14 31.56
CA THR A 177 2.80 -32.50 31.87
C THR A 177 3.16 -32.71 33.34
N ILE A 178 3.94 -31.82 33.93
CA ILE A 178 4.27 -31.87 35.36
C ILE A 178 3.00 -31.76 36.22
N GLY A 179 2.14 -30.81 35.90
CA GLY A 179 0.86 -30.60 36.59
C GLY A 179 -0.05 -31.82 36.51
N SER A 180 -0.18 -32.42 35.32
CA SER A 180 -0.98 -33.61 35.10
C SER A 180 -0.46 -34.84 35.91
N VAL A 181 0.85 -35.04 35.89
CA VAL A 181 1.47 -36.14 36.69
C VAL A 181 1.26 -35.94 38.19
N ALA A 182 1.41 -34.70 38.69
CA ALA A 182 1.16 -34.37 40.09
C ALA A 182 -0.29 -34.66 40.51
N VAL A 183 -1.27 -34.30 39.66
CA VAL A 183 -2.69 -34.59 39.92
C VAL A 183 -2.97 -36.07 39.92
N ILE A 184 -2.40 -36.85 38.99
CA ILE A 184 -2.55 -38.31 38.95
C ILE A 184 -2.00 -38.96 40.22
N VAL A 185 -0.81 -38.56 40.63
CA VAL A 185 -0.17 -39.11 41.85
C VAL A 185 -1.01 -38.76 43.08
N LEU A 186 -1.50 -37.52 43.19
CA LEU A 186 -2.36 -37.09 44.28
C LEU A 186 -3.67 -37.89 44.33
N MET A 187 -4.32 -38.09 43.17
CA MET A 187 -5.57 -38.86 43.08
C MET A 187 -5.40 -40.32 43.48
N ILE A 188 -4.31 -40.97 43.05
CA ILE A 188 -4.02 -42.34 43.43
C ILE A 188 -3.67 -42.46 44.93
N ALA A 189 -2.89 -41.50 45.46
CA ALA A 189 -2.51 -41.47 46.85
C ALA A 189 -3.71 -41.28 47.80
N THR A 190 -4.66 -40.41 47.39
CA THR A 190 -5.83 -40.04 48.23
C THR A 190 -6.97 -41.07 48.11
N TYR A 191 -7.24 -41.57 46.92
CA TYR A 191 -8.42 -42.41 46.64
C TYR A 191 -8.07 -43.88 46.32
N GLY A 192 -6.78 -44.26 46.29
CA GLY A 192 -6.34 -45.63 46.07
C GLY A 192 -6.86 -46.19 44.74
N ARG A 193 -7.53 -47.33 44.77
CA ARG A 193 -8.07 -47.99 43.56
C ARG A 193 -9.09 -47.16 42.80
N PHE A 194 -9.88 -46.33 43.49
CA PHE A 194 -10.84 -45.43 42.83
C PHE A 194 -10.13 -44.28 42.09
N GLY A 195 -8.96 -43.86 42.57
CA GLY A 195 -8.11 -42.86 41.88
C GLY A 195 -7.64 -43.35 40.50
N ILE A 196 -7.38 -44.66 40.34
CA ILE A 196 -7.01 -45.24 39.05
C ILE A 196 -8.17 -45.14 38.04
N TYR A 197 -9.40 -45.45 38.46
CA TYR A 197 -10.56 -45.33 37.58
C TYR A 197 -10.85 -43.89 37.20
N ALA A 198 -10.72 -42.95 38.13
CA ALA A 198 -10.88 -41.52 37.88
C ALA A 198 -9.82 -41.01 36.91
N THR A 199 -8.57 -41.42 37.04
CA THR A 199 -7.48 -41.07 36.13
C THR A 199 -7.72 -41.61 34.73
N ALA A 200 -8.19 -42.88 34.61
CA ALA A 200 -8.53 -43.47 33.33
C ALA A 200 -9.66 -42.67 32.61
N ALA A 201 -10.69 -42.28 33.34
CA ALA A 201 -11.76 -41.46 32.81
C ALA A 201 -11.27 -40.09 32.34
N LEU A 202 -10.34 -39.46 33.08
CA LEU A 202 -9.74 -38.18 32.72
C LEU A 202 -8.91 -38.28 31.43
N VAL A 203 -8.10 -39.34 31.29
CA VAL A 203 -7.30 -39.58 30.08
C VAL A 203 -8.21 -39.78 28.86
N ILE A 204 -9.28 -40.58 29.00
CA ILE A 204 -10.24 -40.81 27.92
C ILE A 204 -10.92 -39.49 27.52
N ASN A 205 -11.27 -38.63 28.48
CA ASN A 205 -11.88 -37.33 28.24
C ASN A 205 -10.93 -36.42 27.43
N VAL A 206 -9.66 -36.33 27.82
CA VAL A 206 -8.65 -35.55 27.08
C VAL A 206 -8.47 -36.06 25.66
N LEU A 207 -8.38 -37.40 25.48
CA LEU A 207 -8.28 -37.99 24.13
C LEU A 207 -9.50 -37.71 23.29
N MET A 208 -10.71 -37.70 23.88
CA MET A 208 -11.94 -37.38 23.18
C MET A 208 -11.96 -35.93 22.72
N ILE A 209 -11.56 -34.99 23.58
CA ILE A 209 -11.46 -33.56 23.22
C ILE A 209 -10.47 -33.36 22.06
N LEU A 210 -9.27 -33.93 22.14
CA LEU A 210 -8.28 -33.86 21.07
C LEU A 210 -8.79 -34.47 19.76
N GLY A 211 -9.50 -35.61 19.85
CA GLY A 211 -10.10 -36.26 18.69
C GLY A 211 -11.16 -35.39 18.03
N ILE A 212 -12.04 -34.76 18.80
CA ILE A 212 -13.06 -33.83 18.27
C ILE A 212 -12.39 -32.63 17.63
N MET A 213 -11.40 -32.01 18.25
CA MET A 213 -10.66 -30.88 17.70
C MET A 213 -9.96 -31.25 16.37
N ALA A 214 -9.37 -32.45 16.28
CA ALA A 214 -8.76 -32.90 15.04
C ALA A 214 -9.77 -33.09 13.90
N VAL A 215 -10.97 -33.58 14.20
CA VAL A 215 -12.06 -33.74 13.20
C VAL A 215 -12.62 -32.40 12.76
N LEU A 216 -12.75 -31.45 13.68
CA LEU A 216 -13.26 -30.11 13.38
C LEU A 216 -12.21 -29.15 12.80
N ASN A 217 -10.97 -29.62 12.65
CA ASN A 217 -9.84 -28.81 12.14
C ASN A 217 -9.66 -27.46 12.86
N THR A 218 -9.94 -27.44 14.17
CA THR A 218 -9.80 -26.24 15.01
C THR A 218 -8.38 -26.14 15.57
N THR A 219 -7.83 -24.94 15.62
CA THR A 219 -6.51 -24.67 16.20
C THR A 219 -6.62 -24.39 17.70
N LEU A 220 -5.74 -25.00 18.48
CA LEU A 220 -5.60 -24.69 19.90
C LEU A 220 -4.85 -23.37 20.02
N THR A 221 -5.54 -22.30 20.41
CA THR A 221 -4.90 -21.04 20.79
C THR A 221 -4.56 -21.11 22.28
N LEU A 222 -3.25 -21.18 22.58
CA LEU A 222 -2.68 -21.07 23.93
C LEU A 222 -2.36 -19.61 24.24
#